data_06bc27947aebfd5a9aedbc9c2dd83e63
#
_entry.id   06bc27947aebfd5a9aedbc9c2dd83e63
#
_cell.length_a   1.000
_cell.length_b   1.000
_cell.length_c   1.000
_cell.angle_alpha   90.00
_cell.angle_beta   90.00
_cell.angle_gamma   90.00
#
_symmetry.space_group_name_H-M   'P 1'
#
loop_
_entity.id
_entity.type
_entity.pdbx_description
1 polymer ?
#
loop_
_entity_poly.entity_id
_entity_poly.type
_entity_poly.pdbx_seq_one_letter_code
_entity_poly.pdbx_strand_id
1 'polypeptide(L)'
;MEKKGVCFARKFILAVGVFFLLLILPAVNAEAKEVSLVKGDAIRYMGYSTHYYYVDGNLAFCLEPDMKSPGNGAYSASELDPKSHLSKAMYYMYGGPGYEQYIKSSLTGGWGEDANAYCLTHCVLSYIYDGCDQNSAAFKGLNADIASAVVMYADYVKNLPDIPDAELAFSENGLTAYYDREQKCQRTQSIRLVGDTANSITVPLPDGVMLVNETRGTSGSGNVKASGGDTFYLRADVAYGNGTTWSSGEIRGEIAKSWKILLVKTGNGSQDIGAASMQQIISSPIELQVKWLDKPELQVEKNADKSGKTYKLGDIITYTLDVTQQIEKAIAKNVVITDTILTEGVKLQKNSVILLNENGEKIPDAKITVQGNSYTIHAGEFLEGPESGQKYTVEYQVAITDESVIGKE
;
A
#
# COMPACT_ATOMS: atom_id res chain seq x y z
N MET A 1 8.14 -30.79 79.59
CA MET A 1 6.80 -31.22 79.12
C MET A 1 6.49 -30.49 77.82
N GLU A 2 6.60 -31.21 76.76
CA GLU A 2 6.38 -30.76 75.40
C GLU A 2 4.88 -30.57 75.12
N LYS A 3 4.57 -29.55 74.30
CA LYS A 3 3.36 -29.57 73.49
C LYS A 3 3.68 -29.12 72.08
N LYS A 4 3.64 -30.10 71.15
CA LYS A 4 3.70 -29.97 69.75
C LYS A 4 2.52 -29.15 69.22
N GLY A 5 2.78 -28.08 68.50
CA GLY A 5 1.77 -27.34 67.70
C GLY A 5 1.82 -27.83 66.25
N VAL A 6 0.73 -28.41 65.78
CA VAL A 6 0.52 -28.86 64.39
C VAL A 6 0.17 -27.67 63.50
N CYS A 7 0.99 -27.42 62.52
CA CYS A 7 0.77 -26.39 61.50
C CYS A 7 -0.15 -26.96 60.40
N PHE A 8 -1.37 -26.48 60.30
CA PHE A 8 -2.31 -26.79 59.21
C PHE A 8 -2.01 -25.90 57.99
N ALA A 9 -1.39 -26.49 57.02
CA ALA A 9 -1.25 -25.83 55.69
C ALA A 9 -2.59 -25.93 54.94
N ARG A 10 -3.30 -24.82 54.81
CA ARG A 10 -4.44 -24.71 53.91
C ARG A 10 -3.94 -24.53 52.49
N LYS A 11 -4.11 -25.57 51.69
CA LYS A 11 -3.98 -25.51 50.21
C LYS A 11 -5.19 -24.76 49.69
N PHE A 12 -4.96 -23.56 49.17
CA PHE A 12 -5.91 -22.86 48.30
C PHE A 12 -5.83 -23.49 46.91
N ILE A 13 -6.86 -24.22 46.53
CA ILE A 13 -7.07 -24.68 45.16
C ILE A 13 -7.77 -23.52 44.43
N LEU A 14 -7.02 -22.82 43.58
CA LEU A 14 -7.58 -21.83 42.68
C LEU A 14 -8.18 -22.59 41.50
N ALA A 15 -9.48 -22.79 41.47
CA ALA A 15 -10.20 -23.29 40.30
C ALA A 15 -10.29 -22.17 39.28
N VAL A 16 -9.41 -22.20 38.26
CA VAL A 16 -9.53 -21.35 37.06
C VAL A 16 -10.64 -21.95 36.19
N GLY A 17 -11.84 -21.43 36.32
CA GLY A 17 -12.95 -21.71 35.42
C GLY A 17 -12.66 -21.06 34.07
N VAL A 18 -12.21 -21.86 33.09
CA VAL A 18 -12.16 -21.43 31.70
C VAL A 18 -13.61 -21.36 31.21
N PHE A 19 -14.15 -20.16 31.18
CA PHE A 19 -15.42 -19.86 30.54
C PHE A 19 -15.17 -19.89 29.02
N PHE A 20 -15.42 -21.02 28.39
CA PHE A 20 -15.55 -21.12 26.94
C PHE A 20 -16.81 -20.34 26.53
N LEU A 21 -16.65 -19.07 26.21
CA LEU A 21 -17.67 -18.30 25.50
C LEU A 21 -17.69 -18.86 24.07
N LEU A 22 -18.55 -19.83 23.82
CA LEU A 22 -18.93 -20.21 22.47
C LEU A 22 -19.59 -18.95 21.85
N LEU A 23 -18.81 -18.16 21.12
CA LEU A 23 -19.34 -17.22 20.13
C LEU A 23 -20.05 -18.09 19.08
N ILE A 24 -21.36 -18.26 19.27
CA ILE A 24 -22.26 -18.67 18.21
C ILE A 24 -22.26 -17.48 17.24
N LEU A 25 -21.29 -17.47 16.31
CA LEU A 25 -21.42 -16.67 15.10
C LEU A 25 -22.73 -17.13 14.46
N PRO A 26 -23.69 -16.22 14.20
CA PRO A 26 -24.82 -16.60 13.40
C PRO A 26 -24.24 -17.14 12.10
N ALA A 27 -24.53 -18.39 11.76
CA ALA A 27 -24.33 -18.87 10.40
C ALA A 27 -25.09 -17.87 9.54
N VAL A 28 -24.39 -17.08 8.75
CA VAL A 28 -24.98 -16.26 7.70
C VAL A 28 -25.51 -17.30 6.73
N ASN A 29 -26.78 -17.69 6.93
CA ASN A 29 -27.52 -18.40 5.90
C ASN A 29 -27.51 -17.44 4.72
N ALA A 30 -26.73 -17.76 3.67
CA ALA A 30 -26.84 -17.08 2.40
C ALA A 30 -28.31 -17.18 2.00
N GLU A 31 -29.06 -16.07 2.09
CA GLU A 31 -30.46 -16.04 1.67
C GLU A 31 -30.49 -16.48 0.21
N ALA A 32 -31.25 -17.54 -0.03
CA ALA A 32 -31.45 -18.03 -1.38
C ALA A 32 -32.19 -16.92 -2.16
N LYS A 33 -31.51 -16.34 -3.14
CA LYS A 33 -32.07 -15.30 -4.02
C LYS A 33 -32.85 -15.97 -5.16
N GLU A 34 -34.01 -15.45 -5.48
CA GLU A 34 -34.73 -15.85 -6.71
C GLU A 34 -34.07 -15.15 -7.92
N VAL A 35 -33.80 -15.93 -8.98
CA VAL A 35 -33.22 -15.46 -10.23
C VAL A 35 -34.00 -15.93 -11.43
N SER A 36 -33.98 -15.18 -12.53
CA SER A 36 -34.63 -15.52 -13.79
C SER A 36 -33.65 -16.25 -14.72
N LEU A 37 -33.96 -17.48 -15.09
CA LEU A 37 -33.20 -18.27 -16.06
C LEU A 37 -33.88 -18.19 -17.44
N VAL A 38 -33.09 -17.88 -18.47
CA VAL A 38 -33.48 -17.89 -19.88
C VAL A 38 -32.56 -18.82 -20.66
N LYS A 39 -33.15 -19.74 -21.41
CA LYS A 39 -32.50 -20.64 -22.34
C LYS A 39 -32.48 -19.99 -23.73
N GLY A 40 -31.29 -19.80 -24.29
CA GLY A 40 -31.04 -19.22 -25.58
C GLY A 40 -30.85 -20.26 -26.68
N ASP A 41 -30.16 -19.84 -27.76
CA ASP A 41 -29.93 -20.65 -28.95
C ASP A 41 -29.06 -21.88 -28.67
N ALA A 42 -29.30 -22.96 -29.45
CA ALA A 42 -28.47 -24.16 -29.43
C ALA A 42 -27.12 -23.93 -30.11
N ILE A 43 -26.08 -24.52 -29.52
CA ILE A 43 -24.70 -24.42 -30.04
C ILE A 43 -24.08 -25.82 -30.07
N ARG A 44 -23.26 -26.09 -31.07
CA ARG A 44 -22.53 -27.35 -31.23
C ARG A 44 -21.07 -27.12 -31.56
N TYR A 45 -20.22 -27.90 -30.94
CA TYR A 45 -18.79 -27.95 -31.30
C TYR A 45 -18.19 -29.33 -31.03
N MET A 46 -17.49 -29.90 -32.00
CA MET A 46 -16.80 -31.20 -31.91
C MET A 46 -17.70 -32.35 -31.36
N GLY A 47 -18.97 -32.37 -31.76
CA GLY A 47 -19.94 -33.37 -31.29
C GLY A 47 -20.62 -33.05 -29.97
N TYR A 48 -20.12 -32.15 -29.20
CA TYR A 48 -20.80 -31.63 -27.98
C TYR A 48 -21.87 -30.61 -28.37
N SER A 49 -23.03 -30.67 -27.69
CA SER A 49 -24.12 -29.71 -27.91
C SER A 49 -24.68 -29.19 -26.62
N THR A 50 -24.92 -27.90 -26.57
CA THR A 50 -25.51 -27.20 -25.43
C THR A 50 -26.38 -26.03 -25.91
N HIS A 51 -26.81 -25.18 -25.03
CA HIS A 51 -27.49 -23.92 -25.31
C HIS A 51 -26.77 -22.78 -24.59
N TYR A 52 -26.92 -21.57 -25.11
CA TYR A 52 -26.64 -20.42 -24.28
C TYR A 52 -27.64 -20.36 -23.15
N TYR A 53 -27.18 -20.00 -21.97
CA TYR A 53 -28.04 -19.76 -20.82
C TYR A 53 -27.74 -18.38 -20.26
N TYR A 54 -28.75 -17.76 -19.72
CA TYR A 54 -28.65 -16.45 -19.10
C TYR A 54 -29.40 -16.45 -17.76
N VAL A 55 -28.76 -15.94 -16.72
CA VAL A 55 -29.36 -15.72 -15.41
C VAL A 55 -29.37 -14.22 -15.13
N ASP A 56 -30.55 -13.66 -14.94
CA ASP A 56 -30.75 -12.20 -14.81
C ASP A 56 -30.06 -11.42 -15.96
N GLY A 57 -30.05 -11.97 -17.17
CA GLY A 57 -29.43 -11.41 -18.37
C GLY A 57 -27.90 -11.62 -18.48
N ASN A 58 -27.24 -12.23 -17.50
CA ASN A 58 -25.82 -12.55 -17.54
C ASN A 58 -25.58 -13.97 -18.02
N LEU A 59 -24.46 -14.18 -18.74
CA LEU A 59 -24.07 -15.47 -19.29
C LEU A 59 -23.97 -16.53 -18.18
N ALA A 60 -24.51 -17.72 -18.45
CA ALA A 60 -24.59 -18.82 -17.51
C ALA A 60 -24.31 -20.17 -18.20
N PHE A 61 -24.02 -21.21 -17.42
CA PHE A 61 -23.56 -22.50 -17.91
C PHE A 61 -24.25 -23.63 -17.16
N CYS A 62 -24.69 -24.67 -17.89
CA CYS A 62 -25.15 -25.92 -17.26
C CYS A 62 -23.95 -26.65 -16.62
N LEU A 63 -24.18 -27.31 -15.49
CA LEU A 63 -23.15 -27.99 -14.72
C LEU A 63 -23.28 -29.51 -14.74
N GLU A 64 -24.41 -30.05 -15.17
CA GLU A 64 -24.73 -31.49 -15.13
C GLU A 64 -25.25 -31.99 -16.49
N PRO A 65 -24.34 -32.17 -17.51
CA PRO A 65 -24.73 -32.47 -18.88
C PRO A 65 -25.56 -33.76 -19.05
N ASP A 66 -25.49 -34.67 -18.09
CA ASP A 66 -26.29 -35.93 -18.09
C ASP A 66 -27.75 -35.71 -17.68
N MET A 67 -28.06 -34.57 -17.11
CA MET A 67 -29.41 -34.21 -16.67
C MET A 67 -30.19 -33.48 -17.80
N LYS A 68 -31.48 -33.34 -17.63
CA LYS A 68 -32.30 -32.58 -18.60
C LYS A 68 -31.95 -31.10 -18.58
N SER A 69 -31.94 -30.49 -19.77
CA SER A 69 -31.81 -29.02 -19.88
C SER A 69 -32.96 -28.34 -19.13
N PRO A 70 -32.68 -27.36 -18.28
CA PRO A 70 -33.73 -26.61 -17.60
C PRO A 70 -34.50 -25.72 -18.58
N GLY A 71 -35.77 -25.44 -18.27
CA GLY A 71 -36.60 -24.47 -18.99
C GLY A 71 -36.40 -23.04 -18.48
N ASN A 72 -37.03 -22.09 -19.18
CA ASN A 72 -37.17 -20.73 -18.70
C ASN A 72 -37.98 -20.69 -17.41
N GLY A 73 -37.60 -19.85 -16.46
CA GLY A 73 -38.35 -19.70 -15.22
C GLY A 73 -37.58 -18.98 -14.12
N ALA A 74 -38.25 -18.85 -12.98
CA ALA A 74 -37.63 -18.35 -11.74
C ALA A 74 -37.11 -19.53 -10.91
N TYR A 75 -35.87 -19.43 -10.43
CA TYR A 75 -35.19 -20.48 -9.68
C TYR A 75 -34.48 -19.92 -8.48
N SER A 76 -34.25 -20.77 -7.48
CA SER A 76 -33.48 -20.42 -6.30
C SER A 76 -31.97 -20.48 -6.60
N ALA A 77 -31.24 -19.45 -6.22
CA ALA A 77 -29.78 -19.36 -6.36
C ALA A 77 -29.11 -19.12 -5.02
N SER A 78 -27.95 -19.72 -4.83
CA SER A 78 -27.04 -19.47 -3.69
C SER A 78 -25.68 -18.98 -4.18
N GLU A 79 -25.05 -18.10 -3.40
CA GLU A 79 -23.71 -17.60 -3.70
C GLU A 79 -22.68 -18.71 -3.40
N LEU A 80 -21.72 -18.90 -4.32
CA LEU A 80 -20.60 -19.81 -4.16
C LEU A 80 -19.42 -19.14 -3.45
N ASP A 81 -18.64 -19.92 -2.72
CA ASP A 81 -17.36 -19.48 -2.16
C ASP A 81 -16.43 -19.01 -3.30
N PRO A 82 -15.98 -17.75 -3.31
CA PRO A 82 -15.09 -17.22 -4.34
C PRO A 82 -13.74 -17.96 -4.42
N LYS A 83 -13.32 -18.66 -3.37
CA LYS A 83 -12.10 -19.47 -3.35
C LYS A 83 -12.28 -20.88 -3.93
N SER A 84 -13.52 -21.28 -4.22
CA SER A 84 -13.77 -22.60 -4.79
C SER A 84 -13.19 -22.74 -6.20
N HIS A 85 -12.81 -23.96 -6.59
CA HIS A 85 -12.29 -24.24 -7.93
C HIS A 85 -13.29 -23.85 -9.02
N LEU A 86 -14.59 -24.11 -8.80
CA LEU A 86 -15.66 -23.73 -9.72
C LEU A 86 -15.74 -22.21 -9.86
N SER A 87 -15.65 -21.47 -8.76
CA SER A 87 -15.66 -20.01 -8.81
C SER A 87 -14.47 -19.44 -9.58
N LYS A 88 -13.26 -19.97 -9.35
CA LYS A 88 -12.06 -19.60 -10.12
C LYS A 88 -12.26 -19.87 -11.60
N ALA A 89 -12.81 -21.02 -11.98
CA ALA A 89 -13.08 -21.34 -13.37
C ALA A 89 -14.10 -20.38 -13.99
N MET A 90 -15.14 -20.00 -13.28
CA MET A 90 -16.12 -19.01 -13.78
C MET A 90 -15.53 -17.60 -13.90
N TYR A 91 -14.51 -17.27 -13.13
CA TYR A 91 -13.81 -15.99 -13.24
C TYR A 91 -12.83 -15.96 -14.43
N TYR A 92 -12.10 -17.05 -14.67
CA TYR A 92 -11.04 -17.09 -15.66
C TYR A 92 -11.45 -17.61 -17.04
N MET A 93 -12.45 -18.46 -17.13
CA MET A 93 -12.93 -19.00 -18.41
C MET A 93 -13.81 -17.99 -19.17
N TYR A 94 -14.30 -18.36 -20.36
CA TYR A 94 -15.09 -17.49 -21.23
C TYR A 94 -16.27 -16.85 -20.50
N GLY A 95 -16.43 -15.54 -20.68
CA GLY A 95 -17.44 -14.74 -20.00
C GLY A 95 -17.01 -14.19 -18.63
N GLY A 96 -15.91 -14.66 -18.06
CA GLY A 96 -15.35 -14.15 -16.81
C GLY A 96 -14.37 -12.99 -17.01
N PRO A 97 -14.15 -12.13 -15.99
CA PRO A 97 -13.27 -10.97 -16.06
C PRO A 97 -11.81 -11.31 -16.39
N GLY A 98 -11.33 -12.47 -15.95
CA GLY A 98 -9.95 -12.92 -16.18
C GLY A 98 -9.71 -13.57 -17.55
N TYR A 99 -10.75 -13.80 -18.35
CA TYR A 99 -10.65 -14.55 -19.59
C TYR A 99 -9.67 -13.94 -20.60
N GLU A 100 -9.81 -12.67 -20.90
CA GLU A 100 -8.97 -11.97 -21.89
C GLU A 100 -7.49 -12.02 -21.53
N GLN A 101 -7.18 -11.87 -20.26
CA GLN A 101 -5.79 -11.79 -19.78
C GLN A 101 -5.12 -13.16 -19.63
N TYR A 102 -5.84 -14.19 -19.19
CA TYR A 102 -5.22 -15.44 -18.74
C TYR A 102 -5.49 -16.64 -19.66
N ILE A 103 -6.63 -16.67 -20.36
CA ILE A 103 -7.06 -17.86 -21.12
C ILE A 103 -7.06 -17.62 -22.62
N LYS A 104 -7.61 -16.51 -23.10
CA LYS A 104 -7.88 -16.28 -24.52
C LYS A 104 -6.67 -16.50 -25.42
N SER A 105 -5.49 -16.03 -25.02
CA SER A 105 -4.26 -16.19 -25.80
C SER A 105 -3.73 -17.64 -25.83
N SER A 106 -4.15 -18.47 -24.89
CA SER A 106 -3.78 -19.89 -24.82
C SER A 106 -4.68 -20.80 -25.67
N LEU A 107 -5.84 -20.29 -26.11
CA LEU A 107 -6.78 -21.03 -26.96
C LEU A 107 -6.25 -21.06 -28.39
N THR A 108 -6.05 -22.28 -28.91
CA THR A 108 -5.54 -22.51 -30.27
C THR A 108 -6.59 -23.19 -31.15
N GLY A 109 -6.45 -23.09 -32.47
CA GLY A 109 -7.40 -23.66 -33.40
C GLY A 109 -8.80 -23.07 -33.25
N GLY A 110 -9.81 -23.87 -33.42
CA GLY A 110 -11.21 -23.45 -33.32
C GLY A 110 -11.67 -23.02 -31.92
N TRP A 111 -10.90 -23.27 -30.87
CA TRP A 111 -11.25 -22.88 -29.50
C TRP A 111 -11.27 -21.36 -29.25
N GLY A 112 -10.58 -20.58 -30.09
CA GLY A 112 -10.54 -19.13 -29.99
C GLY A 112 -11.85 -18.42 -30.43
N GLU A 113 -12.77 -19.12 -31.09
CA GLU A 113 -14.07 -18.57 -31.46
C GLU A 113 -15.01 -18.55 -30.25
N ASP A 114 -15.77 -17.48 -30.07
CA ASP A 114 -16.61 -17.26 -28.87
C ASP A 114 -17.58 -18.43 -28.57
N ALA A 115 -18.25 -18.95 -29.60
CA ALA A 115 -19.16 -20.09 -29.45
C ALA A 115 -18.42 -21.35 -28.97
N ASN A 116 -17.23 -21.58 -29.49
CA ASN A 116 -16.43 -22.75 -29.14
C ASN A 116 -15.78 -22.58 -27.75
N ALA A 117 -15.32 -21.37 -27.42
CA ALA A 117 -14.84 -21.02 -26.08
C ALA A 117 -15.95 -21.19 -25.01
N TYR A 118 -17.20 -20.83 -25.34
CA TYR A 118 -18.36 -21.09 -24.48
C TYR A 118 -18.56 -22.60 -24.28
N CYS A 119 -18.53 -23.41 -25.35
CA CYS A 119 -18.65 -24.87 -25.25
C CYS A 119 -17.56 -25.48 -24.38
N LEU A 120 -16.31 -25.09 -24.57
CA LEU A 120 -15.20 -25.55 -23.75
C LEU A 120 -15.40 -25.19 -22.28
N THR A 121 -15.76 -23.92 -22.02
CA THR A 121 -16.05 -23.45 -20.65
C THR A 121 -17.13 -24.28 -20.00
N HIS A 122 -18.22 -24.55 -20.73
CA HIS A 122 -19.30 -25.40 -20.27
C HIS A 122 -18.79 -26.78 -19.81
N CYS A 123 -17.97 -27.44 -20.63
CA CYS A 123 -17.38 -28.74 -20.31
C CYS A 123 -16.41 -28.67 -19.12
N VAL A 124 -15.58 -27.62 -19.02
CA VAL A 124 -14.65 -27.42 -17.89
C VAL A 124 -15.42 -27.23 -16.58
N LEU A 125 -16.45 -26.36 -16.58
CA LEU A 125 -17.25 -26.11 -15.39
C LEU A 125 -18.01 -27.36 -14.93
N SER A 126 -18.59 -28.12 -15.88
CA SER A 126 -19.27 -29.38 -15.57
C SER A 126 -18.31 -30.40 -14.97
N TYR A 127 -17.12 -30.55 -15.54
CA TYR A 127 -16.09 -31.45 -15.01
C TYR A 127 -15.66 -31.08 -13.59
N ILE A 128 -15.44 -29.79 -13.32
CA ILE A 128 -15.08 -29.32 -11.99
C ILE A 128 -16.24 -29.53 -11.01
N TYR A 129 -17.48 -29.27 -11.43
CA TYR A 129 -18.67 -29.46 -10.60
C TYR A 129 -18.89 -30.91 -10.19
N ASP A 130 -18.55 -31.85 -11.09
CA ASP A 130 -18.56 -33.30 -10.86
C ASP A 130 -17.30 -33.82 -10.12
N GLY A 131 -16.59 -32.95 -9.44
CA GLY A 131 -15.39 -33.30 -8.65
C GLY A 131 -14.15 -33.73 -9.43
N CYS A 132 -14.07 -33.36 -10.70
CA CYS A 132 -13.01 -33.75 -11.65
C CYS A 132 -12.93 -35.26 -11.86
N ASP A 133 -14.09 -35.96 -11.86
CA ASP A 133 -14.15 -37.41 -12.06
C ASP A 133 -14.11 -37.79 -13.55
N GLN A 134 -12.96 -38.27 -14.00
CA GLN A 134 -12.78 -38.78 -15.37
C GLN A 134 -13.53 -40.09 -15.64
N ASN A 135 -14.12 -40.72 -14.63
CA ASN A 135 -14.95 -41.93 -14.77
C ASN A 135 -16.43 -41.62 -14.91
N SER A 136 -16.84 -40.36 -14.71
CA SER A 136 -18.24 -39.99 -14.85
C SER A 136 -18.75 -40.22 -16.27
N ALA A 137 -20.05 -40.41 -16.42
CA ALA A 137 -20.67 -40.64 -17.71
C ALA A 137 -20.54 -39.39 -18.59
N ALA A 138 -20.67 -38.20 -17.99
CA ALA A 138 -20.52 -36.91 -18.65
C ALA A 138 -19.13 -36.76 -19.27
N PHE A 139 -18.06 -37.02 -18.52
CA PHE A 139 -16.67 -36.92 -19.02
C PHE A 139 -16.38 -37.96 -20.11
N LYS A 140 -16.78 -39.23 -19.91
CA LYS A 140 -16.60 -40.31 -20.91
C LYS A 140 -17.38 -40.09 -22.20
N GLY A 141 -18.41 -39.26 -22.18
CA GLY A 141 -19.17 -38.85 -23.37
C GLY A 141 -18.45 -37.79 -24.23
N LEU A 142 -17.38 -37.17 -23.76
CA LEU A 142 -16.60 -36.20 -24.50
C LEU A 142 -15.70 -36.89 -25.53
N ASN A 143 -15.48 -36.26 -26.68
CA ASN A 143 -14.43 -36.72 -27.59
C ASN A 143 -13.03 -36.43 -26.96
N ALA A 144 -11.99 -37.12 -27.49
CA ALA A 144 -10.64 -37.08 -26.91
C ALA A 144 -10.04 -35.67 -26.86
N ASP A 145 -10.29 -34.84 -27.88
CA ASP A 145 -9.75 -33.48 -27.96
C ASP A 145 -10.41 -32.56 -26.92
N ILE A 146 -11.73 -32.65 -26.76
CA ILE A 146 -12.46 -31.92 -25.73
C ILE A 146 -12.01 -32.40 -24.34
N ALA A 147 -11.97 -33.72 -24.11
CA ALA A 147 -11.59 -34.28 -22.82
C ALA A 147 -10.19 -33.83 -22.39
N SER A 148 -9.22 -33.84 -23.32
CA SER A 148 -7.85 -33.35 -23.06
C SER A 148 -7.82 -31.88 -22.69
N ALA A 149 -8.56 -31.01 -23.45
CA ALA A 149 -8.64 -29.59 -23.17
C ALA A 149 -9.32 -29.32 -21.82
N VAL A 150 -10.39 -30.06 -21.49
CA VAL A 150 -11.12 -29.92 -20.21
C VAL A 150 -10.21 -30.18 -19.01
N VAL A 151 -9.45 -31.28 -19.02
CA VAL A 151 -8.52 -31.58 -17.94
C VAL A 151 -7.44 -30.51 -17.84
N MET A 152 -6.84 -30.13 -18.98
CA MET A 152 -5.77 -29.13 -19.01
C MET A 152 -6.25 -27.78 -18.45
N TYR A 153 -7.41 -27.28 -18.89
CA TYR A 153 -7.89 -25.97 -18.42
C TYR A 153 -8.44 -26.02 -16.99
N ALA A 154 -9.03 -27.12 -16.54
CA ALA A 154 -9.41 -27.29 -15.14
C ALA A 154 -8.19 -27.20 -14.22
N ASP A 155 -7.11 -27.91 -14.54
CA ASP A 155 -5.86 -27.86 -13.79
C ASP A 155 -5.17 -26.48 -13.89
N TYR A 156 -5.21 -25.86 -15.08
CA TYR A 156 -4.62 -24.55 -15.27
C TYR A 156 -5.30 -23.48 -14.41
N VAL A 157 -6.63 -23.38 -14.45
CA VAL A 157 -7.36 -22.36 -13.67
C VAL A 157 -7.26 -22.59 -12.17
N LYS A 158 -7.11 -23.84 -11.70
CA LYS A 158 -6.87 -24.16 -10.29
C LYS A 158 -5.63 -23.48 -9.74
N ASN A 159 -4.58 -23.36 -10.57
CA ASN A 159 -3.28 -22.80 -10.21
C ASN A 159 -3.16 -21.30 -10.49
N LEU A 160 -4.15 -20.65 -11.09
CA LEU A 160 -4.19 -19.21 -11.25
C LEU A 160 -4.38 -18.51 -9.89
N PRO A 161 -4.07 -17.21 -9.78
CA PRO A 161 -4.30 -16.44 -8.56
C PRO A 161 -5.74 -16.57 -8.05
N ASP A 162 -5.97 -16.30 -6.78
CA ASP A 162 -7.33 -16.20 -6.27
C ASP A 162 -8.07 -15.04 -6.94
N ILE A 163 -9.41 -15.16 -7.02
CA ILE A 163 -10.25 -14.08 -7.54
C ILE A 163 -9.97 -12.83 -6.71
N PRO A 164 -9.66 -11.68 -7.34
CA PRO A 164 -9.40 -10.45 -6.61
C PRO A 164 -10.53 -10.10 -5.67
N ASP A 165 -10.18 -9.70 -4.44
CA ASP A 165 -11.18 -9.20 -3.50
C ASP A 165 -11.80 -7.91 -4.05
N ALA A 166 -13.11 -7.82 -3.97
CA ALA A 166 -13.83 -6.62 -4.40
C ALA A 166 -13.61 -5.44 -3.45
N GLU A 167 -13.35 -5.73 -2.18
CA GLU A 167 -13.02 -4.70 -1.21
C GLU A 167 -11.59 -4.22 -1.40
N LEU A 168 -11.42 -2.89 -1.34
CA LEU A 168 -10.12 -2.27 -1.40
C LEU A 168 -9.52 -2.18 -0.01
N ALA A 169 -8.23 -2.41 0.10
CA ALA A 169 -7.45 -2.20 1.32
C ALA A 169 -6.08 -1.64 0.97
N PHE A 170 -5.51 -0.79 1.82
CA PHE A 170 -4.10 -0.45 1.72
C PHE A 170 -3.26 -1.63 2.23
N SER A 171 -2.16 -1.95 1.54
CA SER A 171 -1.21 -2.98 2.01
C SER A 171 -0.60 -2.60 3.37
N GLU A 172 -0.55 -1.32 3.66
CA GLU A 172 -0.15 -0.73 4.93
C GLU A 172 -0.89 0.59 5.10
N ASN A 173 -1.44 0.87 6.27
CA ASN A 173 -2.27 2.03 6.53
C ASN A 173 -1.62 3.08 7.46
N GLY A 174 -0.54 2.73 8.15
CA GLY A 174 0.22 3.62 9.02
C GLY A 174 1.64 3.82 8.49
N LEU A 175 1.91 4.94 7.82
CA LEU A 175 3.17 5.22 7.16
C LEU A 175 4.01 6.22 7.96
N THR A 176 5.34 6.12 7.82
CA THR A 176 6.28 7.12 8.32
C THR A 176 7.07 7.68 7.15
N ALA A 177 7.11 8.99 7.02
CA ALA A 177 7.91 9.64 6.00
C ALA A 177 9.40 9.57 6.34
N TYR A 178 10.24 9.53 5.32
CA TYR A 178 11.69 9.62 5.40
C TYR A 178 12.24 10.62 4.38
N TYR A 179 13.46 11.08 4.57
CA TYR A 179 14.12 11.98 3.62
C TYR A 179 14.68 11.20 2.42
N ASP A 180 14.22 11.58 1.23
CA ASP A 180 14.76 11.09 -0.04
C ASP A 180 15.78 12.11 -0.57
N ARG A 181 17.08 11.76 -0.47
CA ARG A 181 18.19 12.63 -0.87
C ARG A 181 18.21 12.90 -2.36
N GLU A 182 17.78 11.95 -3.19
CA GLU A 182 17.78 12.11 -4.65
C GLU A 182 16.70 13.09 -5.09
N GLN A 183 15.50 12.96 -4.50
CA GLN A 183 14.37 13.83 -4.81
C GLN A 183 14.34 15.12 -3.98
N LYS A 184 15.20 15.24 -2.98
CA LYS A 184 15.29 16.37 -2.05
C LYS A 184 13.95 16.71 -1.38
N CYS A 185 13.22 15.70 -0.98
CA CYS A 185 11.89 15.80 -0.37
C CYS A 185 11.72 14.77 0.72
N GLN A 186 10.69 14.89 1.53
CA GLN A 186 10.24 13.76 2.35
C GLN A 186 9.21 12.95 1.59
N ARG A 187 9.26 11.62 1.75
CA ARG A 187 8.29 10.71 1.15
C ARG A 187 8.03 9.49 2.04
N THR A 188 6.91 8.82 1.80
CA THR A 188 6.62 7.52 2.40
C THR A 188 7.25 6.39 1.57
N GLN A 189 7.34 5.20 2.16
CA GLN A 189 7.49 3.99 1.35
C GLN A 189 6.32 3.83 0.39
N SER A 190 6.54 3.06 -0.67
CA SER A 190 5.49 2.70 -1.62
C SER A 190 4.55 1.68 -0.99
N ILE A 191 3.25 1.91 -1.12
CA ILE A 191 2.19 1.00 -0.69
C ILE A 191 1.32 0.63 -1.88
N ARG A 192 0.61 -0.49 -1.75
CA ARG A 192 -0.32 -0.97 -2.77
C ARG A 192 -1.76 -0.82 -2.29
N LEU A 193 -2.64 -0.36 -3.18
CA LEU A 193 -4.07 -0.50 -3.01
C LEU A 193 -4.45 -1.92 -3.48
N VAL A 194 -4.68 -2.80 -2.52
CA VAL A 194 -5.05 -4.21 -2.77
C VAL A 194 -6.53 -4.28 -3.12
N GLY A 195 -6.89 -5.09 -4.10
CA GLY A 195 -8.26 -5.34 -4.53
C GLY A 195 -8.41 -5.32 -6.05
N ASP A 196 -9.66 -5.45 -6.54
CA ASP A 196 -9.97 -5.52 -7.95
C ASP A 196 -9.67 -4.19 -8.67
N THR A 197 -9.06 -4.28 -9.86
CA THR A 197 -8.69 -3.12 -10.68
C THR A 197 -9.89 -2.31 -11.20
N ALA A 198 -11.08 -2.92 -11.23
CA ALA A 198 -12.32 -2.22 -11.57
C ALA A 198 -12.78 -1.25 -10.47
N ASN A 199 -12.27 -1.41 -9.25
CA ASN A 199 -12.62 -0.61 -8.09
C ASN A 199 -11.60 0.51 -7.87
N SER A 200 -12.06 1.62 -7.34
CA SER A 200 -11.21 2.80 -7.11
C SER A 200 -11.67 3.59 -5.89
N ILE A 201 -10.74 4.34 -5.34
CA ILE A 201 -10.96 5.32 -4.28
C ILE A 201 -10.45 6.69 -4.74
N THR A 202 -10.90 7.72 -4.05
CA THR A 202 -10.31 9.06 -4.12
C THR A 202 -9.64 9.36 -2.77
N VAL A 203 -8.31 9.57 -2.81
CA VAL A 203 -7.51 9.92 -1.62
C VAL A 203 -7.51 11.45 -1.49
N PRO A 204 -8.08 12.02 -0.41
CA PRO A 204 -8.09 13.46 -0.17
C PRO A 204 -6.74 13.87 0.44
N LEU A 205 -5.87 14.46 -0.35
CA LEU A 205 -4.55 14.91 0.11
C LEU A 205 -4.61 16.35 0.65
N PRO A 206 -3.88 16.66 1.71
CA PRO A 206 -3.76 18.03 2.19
C PRO A 206 -2.88 18.88 1.27
N ASP A 207 -3.01 20.19 1.35
CA ASP A 207 -2.18 21.12 0.59
C ASP A 207 -0.69 20.87 0.86
N GLY A 208 0.13 20.87 -0.19
CA GLY A 208 1.57 20.62 -0.12
C GLY A 208 1.96 19.13 -0.17
N VAL A 209 0.99 18.21 -0.18
CA VAL A 209 1.23 16.79 -0.36
C VAL A 209 0.85 16.34 -1.76
N MET A 210 1.65 15.43 -2.32
CA MET A 210 1.44 14.84 -3.64
C MET A 210 1.46 13.32 -3.53
N LEU A 211 0.52 12.66 -4.19
CA LEU A 211 0.54 11.22 -4.44
C LEU A 211 1.25 10.94 -5.77
N VAL A 212 2.23 10.06 -5.74
CA VAL A 212 2.93 9.55 -6.94
C VAL A 212 2.52 8.11 -7.16
N ASN A 213 1.79 7.86 -8.24
CA ASN A 213 1.33 6.54 -8.63
C ASN A 213 2.37 5.90 -9.56
N GLU A 214 3.12 4.94 -9.03
CA GLU A 214 4.20 4.26 -9.73
C GLU A 214 3.68 3.32 -10.82
N THR A 215 2.53 2.68 -10.59
CA THR A 215 1.91 1.77 -11.58
C THR A 215 1.49 2.51 -12.84
N ARG A 216 1.00 3.74 -12.70
CA ARG A 216 0.49 4.54 -13.82
C ARG A 216 1.48 5.57 -14.34
N GLY A 217 2.58 5.82 -13.61
CA GLY A 217 3.54 6.86 -13.92
C GLY A 217 2.95 8.27 -13.81
N THR A 218 1.98 8.49 -12.92
CA THR A 218 1.27 9.76 -12.74
C THR A 218 1.46 10.31 -11.34
N SER A 219 1.24 11.61 -11.17
CA SER A 219 1.23 12.24 -9.86
C SER A 219 0.12 13.29 -9.77
N GLY A 220 -0.37 13.55 -8.56
CA GLY A 220 -1.42 14.51 -8.31
C GLY A 220 -1.46 15.01 -6.87
N SER A 221 -2.15 16.13 -6.64
CA SER A 221 -2.43 16.75 -5.33
C SER A 221 -3.93 17.00 -5.18
N GLY A 222 -4.38 17.28 -3.96
CA GLY A 222 -5.80 17.41 -3.63
C GLY A 222 -6.51 16.06 -3.69
N ASN A 223 -7.59 15.93 -4.43
CA ASN A 223 -8.33 14.69 -4.57
C ASN A 223 -7.74 13.81 -5.68
N VAL A 224 -7.03 12.75 -5.33
CA VAL A 224 -6.33 11.88 -6.29
C VAL A 224 -6.97 10.50 -6.32
N LYS A 225 -7.34 10.06 -7.53
CA LYS A 225 -7.92 8.73 -7.76
C LYS A 225 -6.83 7.65 -7.78
N ALA A 226 -7.07 6.55 -7.05
CA ALA A 226 -6.28 5.32 -7.12
C ALA A 226 -7.22 4.12 -7.35
N SER A 227 -6.77 3.13 -8.12
CA SER A 227 -7.52 1.90 -8.40
C SER A 227 -6.88 0.69 -7.75
N GLY A 228 -7.63 -0.36 -7.55
CA GLY A 228 -7.08 -1.63 -7.08
C GLY A 228 -5.89 -2.07 -7.93
N GLY A 229 -4.84 -2.56 -7.28
CA GLY A 229 -3.59 -2.92 -7.93
C GLY A 229 -2.57 -1.78 -8.08
N ASP A 230 -2.98 -0.51 -7.92
CA ASP A 230 -2.04 0.62 -7.99
C ASP A 230 -1.05 0.59 -6.81
N THR A 231 0.21 0.85 -7.12
CA THR A 231 1.29 1.10 -6.15
C THR A 231 1.62 2.58 -6.18
N PHE A 232 1.70 3.22 -5.02
CA PHE A 232 1.94 4.65 -4.90
C PHE A 232 2.62 5.01 -3.59
N TYR A 233 3.17 6.20 -3.52
CA TYR A 233 3.68 6.82 -2.30
C TYR A 233 3.22 8.28 -2.18
N LEU A 234 3.30 8.83 -0.98
CA LEU A 234 3.07 10.25 -0.73
C LEU A 234 4.39 10.98 -0.55
N ARG A 235 4.49 12.20 -1.10
CA ARG A 235 5.64 13.08 -0.91
C ARG A 235 5.24 14.50 -0.57
N ALA A 236 6.12 15.22 0.12
CA ALA A 236 5.96 16.63 0.48
C ALA A 236 7.33 17.31 0.60
N ASP A 237 7.34 18.64 0.72
CA ASP A 237 8.56 19.39 1.07
C ASP A 237 9.09 18.93 2.43
N VAL A 238 10.40 18.92 2.64
CA VAL A 238 11.02 18.45 3.89
C VAL A 238 10.54 19.21 5.13
N ALA A 239 10.12 20.46 4.98
CA ALA A 239 9.56 21.27 6.07
C ALA A 239 8.05 21.06 6.30
N TYR A 240 7.41 20.18 5.53
CA TYR A 240 5.99 19.88 5.69
C TYR A 240 5.72 19.09 6.97
N GLY A 241 4.63 19.41 7.64
CA GLY A 241 4.08 18.60 8.74
C GLY A 241 4.79 18.72 10.09
N ASN A 242 6.12 18.96 10.12
CA ASN A 242 6.90 19.15 11.35
C ASN A 242 6.53 18.18 12.49
N GLY A 243 6.58 16.87 12.20
CA GLY A 243 6.29 15.80 13.17
C GLY A 243 4.81 15.50 13.38
N THR A 244 3.91 16.15 12.64
CA THR A 244 2.47 15.85 12.73
C THR A 244 2.12 14.55 12.02
N THR A 245 1.05 13.92 12.47
CA THR A 245 0.41 12.81 11.77
C THR A 245 -0.80 13.34 11.00
N TRP A 246 -0.86 13.04 9.72
CA TRP A 246 -2.03 13.27 8.90
C TRP A 246 -2.84 11.98 8.76
N SER A 247 -4.18 12.10 8.72
CA SER A 247 -5.11 11.03 8.38
C SER A 247 -5.96 11.45 7.20
N SER A 248 -6.21 10.52 6.30
CA SER A 248 -7.18 10.70 5.21
C SER A 248 -8.62 10.76 5.69
N GLY A 249 -8.87 10.34 6.96
CA GLY A 249 -10.20 9.96 7.38
C GLY A 249 -10.72 8.73 6.64
N GLU A 250 -12.00 8.42 6.83
CA GLU A 250 -12.65 7.30 6.13
C GLU A 250 -12.77 7.58 4.63
N ILE A 251 -12.15 6.72 3.83
CA ILE A 251 -12.28 6.71 2.37
C ILE A 251 -13.14 5.52 1.98
N ARG A 252 -14.15 5.74 1.13
CA ARG A 252 -14.98 4.68 0.54
C ARG A 252 -14.79 4.65 -0.96
N GLY A 253 -14.86 3.46 -1.56
CA GLY A 253 -14.86 3.32 -3.01
C GLY A 253 -16.05 4.03 -3.64
N GLU A 254 -15.82 4.78 -4.70
CA GLU A 254 -16.89 5.46 -5.44
C GLU A 254 -17.80 4.44 -6.13
N ILE A 255 -17.19 3.36 -6.66
CA ILE A 255 -17.85 2.22 -7.26
C ILE A 255 -17.12 0.98 -6.79
N ALA A 256 -17.70 0.24 -5.87
CA ALA A 256 -17.22 -1.09 -5.51
C ALA A 256 -18.04 -2.12 -6.28
N LYS A 257 -17.38 -2.95 -7.09
CA LYS A 257 -18.00 -4.05 -7.83
C LYS A 257 -17.40 -5.36 -7.39
N SER A 258 -18.26 -6.34 -7.14
CA SER A 258 -17.86 -7.71 -6.82
C SER A 258 -18.32 -8.65 -7.91
N TRP A 259 -17.45 -9.56 -8.33
CA TRP A 259 -17.80 -10.69 -9.17
C TRP A 259 -18.50 -11.73 -8.30
N LYS A 260 -19.83 -11.81 -8.40
CA LYS A 260 -20.66 -12.75 -7.65
C LYS A 260 -20.93 -13.97 -8.50
N ILE A 261 -20.68 -15.14 -7.94
CA ILE A 261 -20.87 -16.43 -8.59
C ILE A 261 -22.02 -17.13 -7.88
N LEU A 262 -23.00 -17.58 -8.67
CA LEU A 262 -24.23 -18.19 -8.21
C LEU A 262 -24.34 -19.63 -8.68
N LEU A 263 -24.77 -20.50 -7.79
CA LEU A 263 -25.29 -21.82 -8.12
C LEU A 263 -26.81 -21.75 -8.12
N VAL A 264 -27.40 -21.95 -9.28
CA VAL A 264 -28.86 -21.96 -9.48
C VAL A 264 -29.36 -23.40 -9.45
N LYS A 265 -30.18 -23.71 -8.47
CA LYS A 265 -30.78 -25.03 -8.29
C LYS A 265 -32.11 -25.11 -9.08
N THR A 266 -32.12 -25.88 -10.15
CA THR A 266 -33.28 -25.99 -11.02
C THR A 266 -34.28 -27.09 -10.58
N GLY A 267 -33.78 -28.08 -9.84
CA GLY A 267 -34.58 -29.18 -9.32
C GLY A 267 -35.22 -30.08 -10.42
N ASN A 268 -36.15 -30.95 -10.02
CA ASN A 268 -36.95 -31.80 -10.91
C ASN A 268 -36.16 -32.63 -11.94
N GLY A 269 -34.95 -33.04 -11.63
CA GLY A 269 -34.07 -33.80 -12.52
C GLY A 269 -33.52 -33.00 -13.70
N SER A 270 -33.49 -31.68 -13.59
CA SER A 270 -32.82 -30.77 -14.52
C SER A 270 -31.46 -30.36 -14.01
N GLN A 271 -30.58 -29.94 -14.94
CA GLN A 271 -29.23 -29.53 -14.67
C GLN A 271 -29.15 -28.27 -13.78
N ASP A 272 -28.30 -28.24 -12.78
CA ASP A 272 -27.96 -27.02 -12.10
C ASP A 272 -27.17 -26.07 -13.03
N ILE A 273 -27.28 -24.78 -12.75
CA ILE A 273 -26.71 -23.72 -13.56
C ILE A 273 -25.70 -22.92 -12.74
N GLY A 274 -24.48 -22.77 -13.27
CA GLY A 274 -23.50 -21.80 -12.79
C GLY A 274 -23.71 -20.47 -13.49
N ALA A 275 -23.83 -19.39 -12.74
CA ALA A 275 -23.97 -18.05 -13.28
C ALA A 275 -23.05 -17.08 -12.51
N ALA A 276 -22.68 -16.00 -13.17
CA ALA A 276 -21.90 -14.98 -12.52
C ALA A 276 -22.18 -13.59 -13.09
N SER A 277 -22.05 -12.58 -12.28
CA SER A 277 -22.24 -11.19 -12.68
C SER A 277 -21.45 -10.23 -11.80
N MET A 278 -21.10 -9.07 -12.38
CA MET A 278 -20.59 -7.94 -11.60
C MET A 278 -21.76 -7.26 -10.87
N GLN A 279 -21.72 -7.27 -9.57
CA GLN A 279 -22.70 -6.59 -8.73
C GLN A 279 -22.05 -5.43 -8.00
N GLN A 280 -22.78 -4.32 -7.88
CA GLN A 280 -22.34 -3.20 -7.07
C GLN A 280 -22.48 -3.58 -5.59
N ILE A 281 -21.42 -3.32 -4.82
CA ILE A 281 -21.40 -3.52 -3.37
C ILE A 281 -21.13 -2.20 -2.66
N ILE A 282 -21.48 -2.14 -1.37
CA ILE A 282 -21.05 -1.05 -0.49
C ILE A 282 -19.66 -1.41 0.02
N SER A 283 -18.65 -0.59 -0.32
CA SER A 283 -17.29 -0.84 0.16
C SER A 283 -17.15 -0.50 1.64
N SER A 284 -16.37 -1.29 2.36
CA SER A 284 -15.92 -0.94 3.70
C SER A 284 -15.04 0.32 3.65
N PRO A 285 -15.09 1.20 4.68
CA PRO A 285 -14.20 2.34 4.75
C PRO A 285 -12.77 1.88 5.00
N ILE A 286 -11.83 2.55 4.35
CA ILE A 286 -10.39 2.40 4.59
C ILE A 286 -9.80 3.75 4.99
N GLU A 287 -8.69 3.75 5.71
CA GLU A 287 -8.01 4.95 6.18
C GLU A 287 -6.51 4.83 5.96
N LEU A 288 -5.88 5.94 5.60
CA LEU A 288 -4.43 6.05 5.46
C LEU A 288 -3.92 7.13 6.41
N GLN A 289 -2.88 6.80 7.17
CA GLN A 289 -2.22 7.72 8.08
C GLN A 289 -0.74 7.86 7.72
N VAL A 290 -0.21 9.09 7.85
CA VAL A 290 1.20 9.38 7.58
C VAL A 290 1.77 10.25 8.68
N LYS A 291 2.80 9.75 9.37
CA LYS A 291 3.65 10.56 10.23
C LYS A 291 4.73 11.23 9.38
N TRP A 292 4.73 12.56 9.34
CA TRP A 292 5.72 13.37 8.64
C TRP A 292 7.01 13.51 9.46
N LEU A 293 8.11 13.93 8.81
CA LEU A 293 9.40 14.18 9.46
C LEU A 293 9.25 15.16 10.61
N ASP A 294 9.98 14.93 11.69
CA ASP A 294 9.98 15.77 12.85
C ASP A 294 10.57 17.16 12.53
N LYS A 295 10.21 18.17 13.35
CA LYS A 295 10.76 19.53 13.21
C LYS A 295 12.24 19.52 13.55
N PRO A 296 13.12 20.07 12.69
CA PRO A 296 14.54 20.16 13.02
C PRO A 296 14.81 21.16 14.15
N GLU A 297 15.84 20.90 14.94
CA GLU A 297 16.35 21.78 15.97
C GLU A 297 17.83 21.98 15.74
N LEU A 298 18.24 23.25 15.53
CA LEU A 298 19.66 23.59 15.30
C LEU A 298 20.32 23.95 16.62
N GLN A 299 21.51 23.42 16.83
CA GLN A 299 22.40 23.78 17.92
C GLN A 299 23.62 24.49 17.32
N VAL A 300 24.09 25.54 18.02
CA VAL A 300 25.33 26.25 17.70
C VAL A 300 26.26 26.16 18.90
N GLU A 301 27.46 25.67 18.66
CA GLU A 301 28.52 25.67 19.65
C GLU A 301 29.67 26.59 19.17
N LYS A 302 30.05 27.59 19.99
CA LYS A 302 31.07 28.60 19.65
C LYS A 302 32.29 28.44 20.55
N ASN A 303 33.44 28.28 19.95
CA ASN A 303 34.70 28.09 20.62
C ASN A 303 35.75 29.10 20.13
N ALA A 304 36.74 29.45 20.98
CA ALA A 304 37.87 30.29 20.63
C ALA A 304 39.19 29.53 20.80
N ASP A 305 40.14 29.72 19.90
CA ASP A 305 41.45 29.05 19.90
C ASP A 305 42.31 29.38 21.12
N LYS A 306 42.05 30.52 21.77
CA LYS A 306 42.78 31.05 22.91
C LYS A 306 41.92 31.20 24.17
N SER A 307 40.96 30.35 24.40
CA SER A 307 40.11 30.39 25.59
C SER A 307 40.98 30.36 26.86
N GLY A 308 40.69 31.29 27.79
CA GLY A 308 41.41 31.42 29.07
C GLY A 308 42.82 32.00 28.99
N LYS A 309 43.25 32.59 27.85
CA LYS A 309 44.57 33.23 27.68
C LYS A 309 44.49 34.75 27.83
N THR A 310 45.61 35.39 28.14
CA THR A 310 45.73 36.85 28.16
C THR A 310 45.96 37.37 26.73
N TYR A 311 45.23 38.37 26.34
CA TYR A 311 45.34 39.00 25.01
C TYR A 311 46.04 40.35 25.09
N LYS A 312 46.66 40.77 23.99
CA LYS A 312 47.32 42.05 23.78
C LYS A 312 46.73 42.77 22.60
N LEU A 313 46.95 44.09 22.52
CA LEU A 313 46.58 44.87 21.34
C LEU A 313 47.25 44.28 20.09
N GLY A 314 46.44 44.08 19.03
CA GLY A 314 46.88 43.47 17.78
C GLY A 314 46.77 41.92 17.74
N ASP A 315 46.47 41.27 18.85
CA ASP A 315 46.31 39.81 18.85
C ASP A 315 45.11 39.41 17.98
N ILE A 316 45.28 38.28 17.32
CA ILE A 316 44.22 37.62 16.51
C ILE A 316 43.68 36.44 17.32
N ILE A 317 42.35 36.38 17.39
CA ILE A 317 41.59 35.27 17.98
C ILE A 317 40.82 34.58 16.86
N THR A 318 40.98 33.27 16.75
CA THR A 318 40.19 32.46 15.82
C THR A 318 39.01 31.84 16.56
N TYR A 319 37.81 32.06 16.01
CA TYR A 319 36.61 31.45 16.49
C TYR A 319 36.14 30.38 15.53
N THR A 320 35.58 29.32 16.09
CA THR A 320 34.84 28.26 15.38
C THR A 320 33.40 28.21 15.89
N LEU A 321 32.44 28.12 14.97
CA LEU A 321 31.02 27.86 15.27
C LEU A 321 30.64 26.55 14.60
N ASP A 322 30.40 25.53 15.40
CA ASP A 322 29.79 24.26 14.91
C ASP A 322 28.28 24.38 14.93
N VAL A 323 27.64 24.11 13.80
CA VAL A 323 26.19 24.13 13.62
C VAL A 323 25.75 22.72 13.27
N THR A 324 24.93 22.14 14.13
CA THR A 324 24.44 20.79 14.00
C THR A 324 22.89 20.77 14.11
N GLN A 325 22.26 19.80 13.45
CA GLN A 325 20.86 19.52 13.60
C GLN A 325 20.72 18.36 14.61
N GLN A 326 19.85 18.51 15.64
CA GLN A 326 19.84 17.63 16.82
C GLN A 326 18.79 16.52 16.76
N ILE A 327 17.75 16.68 15.95
CA ILE A 327 16.61 15.74 15.91
C ILE A 327 16.88 14.64 14.89
N GLU A 328 16.86 13.40 15.36
CA GLU A 328 17.03 12.22 14.51
C GLU A 328 16.02 12.22 13.34
N LYS A 329 16.51 11.95 12.14
CA LYS A 329 15.70 11.90 10.88
C LYS A 329 15.03 13.21 10.45
N ALA A 330 15.15 14.30 11.23
CA ALA A 330 14.67 15.60 10.79
C ALA A 330 15.68 16.27 9.86
N ILE A 331 15.20 17.17 9.00
CA ILE A 331 16.00 17.88 8.00
C ILE A 331 15.78 19.37 8.13
N ALA A 332 16.85 20.13 8.41
CA ALA A 332 16.80 21.58 8.33
C ALA A 332 16.99 22.04 6.88
N LYS A 333 16.14 22.96 6.41
CA LYS A 333 16.17 23.48 5.05
C LYS A 333 16.61 24.95 5.02
N ASN A 334 17.43 25.32 4.04
CA ASN A 334 17.91 26.68 3.81
C ASN A 334 18.63 27.25 5.04
N VAL A 335 19.66 26.55 5.53
CA VAL A 335 20.39 26.93 6.73
C VAL A 335 21.17 28.24 6.51
N VAL A 336 20.83 29.24 7.34
CA VAL A 336 21.49 30.55 7.33
C VAL A 336 22.14 30.78 8.70
N ILE A 337 23.44 31.08 8.71
CA ILE A 337 24.22 31.36 9.90
C ILE A 337 24.54 32.86 9.92
N THR A 338 24.19 33.55 11.01
CA THR A 338 24.51 34.95 11.23
C THR A 338 25.18 35.12 12.58
N ASP A 339 26.29 35.84 12.62
CA ASP A 339 26.97 36.20 13.87
C ASP A 339 27.37 37.67 13.84
N THR A 340 27.42 38.29 15.02
CA THR A 340 27.77 39.69 15.19
C THR A 340 28.72 39.81 16.39
N ILE A 341 29.91 40.39 16.17
CA ILE A 341 30.85 40.70 17.23
C ILE A 341 30.40 42.01 17.91
N LEU A 342 29.88 41.89 19.12
CA LEU A 342 29.33 42.99 19.90
C LEU A 342 30.36 43.72 20.74
N THR A 343 31.52 43.11 20.99
CA THR A 343 32.59 43.68 21.81
C THR A 343 33.26 44.87 21.15
N GLU A 344 33.10 46.08 21.71
CA GLU A 344 33.84 47.26 21.28
C GLU A 344 35.35 47.03 21.38
N GLY A 345 36.11 47.58 20.42
CA GLY A 345 37.56 47.38 20.37
C GLY A 345 38.02 46.06 19.78
N VAL A 346 37.07 45.25 19.27
CA VAL A 346 37.36 44.02 18.53
C VAL A 346 36.80 44.14 17.11
N LYS A 347 37.62 43.81 16.08
CA LYS A 347 37.23 43.93 14.68
C LYS A 347 37.33 42.61 13.93
N LEU A 348 36.24 42.25 13.23
CA LEU A 348 36.21 41.10 12.33
C LEU A 348 37.17 41.26 11.18
N GLN A 349 38.00 40.25 10.93
CA GLN A 349 38.85 40.17 9.76
C GLN A 349 38.02 39.69 8.57
N LYS A 350 37.62 40.58 7.69
CA LYS A 350 36.60 40.33 6.64
C LYS A 350 36.91 39.11 5.76
N ASN A 351 38.14 38.87 5.43
CA ASN A 351 38.56 37.78 4.54
C ASN A 351 38.83 36.46 5.27
N SER A 352 38.63 36.40 6.59
CA SER A 352 38.85 35.21 7.39
C SER A 352 37.63 34.30 7.55
N VAL A 353 36.45 34.82 7.20
CA VAL A 353 35.20 34.06 7.35
C VAL A 353 35.16 32.99 6.29
N ILE A 354 35.17 31.72 6.73
CA ILE A 354 35.03 30.56 5.85
C ILE A 354 33.98 29.58 6.41
N LEU A 355 33.40 28.80 5.53
CA LEU A 355 32.47 27.71 5.87
C LEU A 355 33.14 26.37 5.51
N LEU A 356 33.15 25.43 6.46
CA LEU A 356 33.66 24.08 6.30
C LEU A 356 32.53 23.06 6.43
N ASN A 357 32.68 21.93 5.72
CA ASN A 357 31.82 20.76 5.87
C ASN A 357 32.26 19.89 7.08
N GLU A 358 31.60 18.78 7.29
CA GLU A 358 31.87 17.81 8.35
C GLU A 358 33.29 17.20 8.28
N ASN A 359 33.93 17.21 7.11
CA ASN A 359 35.32 16.72 6.92
C ASN A 359 36.36 17.82 7.15
N GLY A 360 35.95 19.06 7.49
CA GLY A 360 36.84 20.21 7.62
C GLY A 360 37.26 20.81 6.28
N GLU A 361 36.59 20.48 5.19
CA GLU A 361 36.88 21.01 3.87
C GLU A 361 36.07 22.27 3.60
N LYS A 362 36.71 23.27 2.96
CA LYS A 362 36.04 24.54 2.63
C LYS A 362 34.91 24.29 1.60
N ILE A 363 33.75 24.85 1.88
CA ILE A 363 32.64 24.88 0.94
C ILE A 363 32.80 26.07 -0.01
N PRO A 364 33.21 25.86 -1.27
CA PRO A 364 33.69 26.95 -2.16
C PRO A 364 32.54 27.88 -2.60
N ASP A 365 31.33 27.37 -2.73
CA ASP A 365 30.18 28.11 -3.25
C ASP A 365 29.28 28.74 -2.16
N ALA A 366 29.75 28.73 -0.90
CA ALA A 366 29.05 29.34 0.21
C ALA A 366 28.90 30.86 -0.01
N LYS A 367 27.68 31.37 0.02
CA LYS A 367 27.41 32.82 -0.07
C LYS A 367 27.70 33.46 1.28
N ILE A 368 28.87 34.09 1.41
CA ILE A 368 29.28 34.80 2.62
C ILE A 368 29.17 36.31 2.37
N THR A 369 28.42 36.99 3.22
CA THR A 369 28.32 38.47 3.22
C THR A 369 28.84 39.01 4.55
N VAL A 370 29.84 39.93 4.51
CA VAL A 370 30.41 40.54 5.70
C VAL A 370 30.10 42.03 5.68
N GLN A 371 29.50 42.54 6.76
CA GLN A 371 29.16 43.97 6.94
C GLN A 371 29.61 44.40 8.34
N GLY A 372 30.67 45.28 8.36
CA GLY A 372 31.26 45.73 9.63
C GLY A 372 31.78 44.52 10.46
N ASN A 373 31.24 44.36 11.67
CA ASN A 373 31.54 43.29 12.59
C ASN A 373 30.53 42.13 12.54
N SER A 374 29.72 42.08 11.49
CA SER A 374 28.73 40.99 11.28
C SER A 374 29.01 40.22 10.00
N TYR A 375 28.59 38.95 9.98
CA TYR A 375 28.56 38.19 8.75
C TYR A 375 27.27 37.37 8.68
N THR A 376 26.87 37.05 7.46
CA THR A 376 25.78 36.13 7.14
C THR A 376 26.25 35.11 6.10
N ILE A 377 25.98 33.84 6.34
CA ILE A 377 26.36 32.73 5.48
C ILE A 377 25.12 31.94 5.12
N HIS A 378 24.83 31.75 3.84
CA HIS A 378 23.92 30.73 3.37
C HIS A 378 24.68 29.41 3.31
N ALA A 379 24.56 28.59 4.36
CA ALA A 379 25.43 27.44 4.57
C ALA A 379 25.11 26.26 3.66
N GLY A 380 23.83 26.01 3.40
CA GLY A 380 23.39 24.93 2.53
C GLY A 380 21.88 24.82 2.40
N GLU A 381 21.47 24.04 1.41
CA GLU A 381 20.05 23.78 1.15
C GLU A 381 19.44 22.88 2.23
N PHE A 382 20.22 21.87 2.68
CA PHE A 382 19.79 20.92 3.69
C PHE A 382 20.89 20.64 4.72
N LEU A 383 20.47 20.39 5.98
CA LEU A 383 21.31 19.84 7.04
C LEU A 383 20.54 18.71 7.71
N GLU A 384 21.08 17.52 7.59
CA GLU A 384 20.47 16.28 8.11
C GLU A 384 20.73 16.11 9.61
N GLY A 385 20.01 15.17 10.24
CA GLY A 385 20.12 14.85 11.65
C GLY A 385 21.46 14.20 12.05
N PRO A 386 21.63 13.96 13.35
CA PRO A 386 22.91 13.49 13.91
C PRO A 386 23.37 12.14 13.34
N GLU A 387 22.46 11.31 12.89
CA GLU A 387 22.76 10.01 12.25
C GLU A 387 23.52 10.14 10.93
N SER A 388 23.46 11.29 10.26
CA SER A 388 24.22 11.54 9.02
C SER A 388 25.66 11.94 9.26
N GLY A 389 25.97 12.44 10.45
CA GLY A 389 27.26 13.06 10.80
C GLY A 389 27.46 14.44 10.18
N GLN A 390 26.47 14.99 9.44
CA GLN A 390 26.60 16.31 8.81
C GLN A 390 26.67 17.44 9.85
N LYS A 391 27.57 18.40 9.61
CA LYS A 391 27.63 19.66 10.33
C LYS A 391 28.20 20.77 9.43
N TYR A 392 27.95 22.01 9.80
CA TYR A 392 28.65 23.16 9.27
C TYR A 392 29.56 23.74 10.35
N THR A 393 30.81 24.03 10.00
CA THR A 393 31.74 24.76 10.86
C THR A 393 32.07 26.10 10.21
N VAL A 394 31.74 27.18 10.89
CA VAL A 394 32.20 28.52 10.50
C VAL A 394 33.49 28.79 11.24
N GLU A 395 34.54 29.13 10.51
CA GLU A 395 35.79 29.65 11.08
C GLU A 395 35.95 31.12 10.69
N TYR A 396 36.30 31.96 11.66
CA TYR A 396 36.60 33.37 11.41
C TYR A 396 37.60 33.94 12.43
N GLN A 397 38.23 35.05 12.10
CA GLN A 397 39.21 35.73 12.92
C GLN A 397 38.76 37.13 13.31
N VAL A 398 39.06 37.53 14.53
CA VAL A 398 38.96 38.91 15.01
C VAL A 398 40.29 39.44 15.51
N ALA A 399 40.53 40.75 15.35
CA ALA A 399 41.69 41.41 15.90
C ALA A 399 41.31 42.31 17.08
N ILE A 400 42.09 42.36 18.11
CA ILE A 400 42.00 43.34 19.20
C ILE A 400 42.56 44.67 18.70
N THR A 401 41.68 45.69 18.59
CA THR A 401 42.06 47.01 18.03
C THR A 401 42.00 48.12 19.06
N ASP A 402 41.61 47.86 20.30
CA ASP A 402 41.55 48.86 21.37
C ASP A 402 41.92 48.17 22.69
N GLU A 403 42.82 48.87 23.48
CA GLU A 403 43.28 48.38 24.78
C GLU A 403 42.16 48.32 25.84
N SER A 404 41.05 49.05 25.65
CA SER A 404 39.94 49.06 26.59
C SER A 404 39.26 47.72 26.81
N VAL A 405 39.48 46.75 25.92
CA VAL A 405 38.94 45.39 26.04
C VAL A 405 39.89 44.43 26.80
N ILE A 406 41.13 44.82 27.02
CA ILE A 406 42.10 43.99 27.68
C ILE A 406 41.77 43.90 29.19
N GLY A 407 41.65 42.66 29.70
CA GLY A 407 41.27 42.41 31.10
C GLY A 407 39.76 42.46 31.39
N LYS A 408 38.90 42.52 30.34
CA LYS A 408 37.46 42.28 30.46
C LYS A 408 37.15 40.82 30.04
N GLU A 409 36.29 40.17 30.83
CA GLU A 409 35.73 38.84 30.49
C GLU A 409 34.75 38.92 29.36
#